data_a49ed55b92613ccfd465049356cc8238
#
_entry.id   a49ed55b92613ccfd465049356cc8238
#
_cell.length_a   1.000
_cell.length_b   1.000
_cell.length_c   1.000
_cell.angle_alpha   90.00
_cell.angle_beta   90.00
_cell.angle_gamma   90.00
#
_symmetry.space_group_name_H-M   'P 1'
#
loop_
_entity.id
_entity.type
_entity.pdbx_description
1 polymer ?
#
loop_
_entity_poly.entity_id
_entity_poly.type
_entity_poly.pdbx_seq_one_letter_code
_entity_poly.pdbx_strand_id
1 'polypeptide(L)'
;IQGDISQQETIDRIEELLEGRELNVVLSDISPKLTGRYDTDQAISLELSTMTLDVAMGMLAPGGAFVTKIFQGVGIEGLILAAKDRFANVQRFAPMASRNASSETYLVCRNRLPKPRKGARGKSAYSQVLKHLTEVGVNVEEDDDKQEIVSGFRRLTKKEEE
;
A
#
# COMPACT_ATOMS: atom_id res chain seq x y z
N ILE A 1 -13.24 6.32 14.81
CA ILE A 1 -12.65 7.55 14.25
C ILE A 1 -13.14 7.70 12.83
N GLN A 2 -13.50 8.91 12.44
CA GLN A 2 -13.67 9.31 11.07
C GLN A 2 -12.49 10.21 10.68
N GLY A 3 -11.83 9.92 9.55
CA GLY A 3 -10.68 10.68 9.07
C GLY A 3 -10.13 10.09 7.77
N ASP A 4 -9.25 10.84 7.14
CA ASP A 4 -8.52 10.41 5.94
C ASP A 4 -7.17 9.85 6.37
N ILE A 5 -6.88 8.61 5.99
CA ILE A 5 -5.63 7.92 6.34
C ILE A 5 -4.38 8.57 5.71
N SER A 6 -4.55 9.42 4.71
CA SER A 6 -3.47 10.21 4.13
C SER A 6 -3.06 11.42 4.98
N GLN A 7 -3.86 11.78 5.98
CA GLN A 7 -3.62 12.92 6.84
C GLN A 7 -2.95 12.51 8.14
N GLN A 8 -1.85 13.19 8.48
CA GLN A 8 -1.08 12.91 9.71
C GLN A 8 -1.96 13.03 10.96
N GLU A 9 -2.86 14.01 10.99
CA GLU A 9 -3.81 14.19 12.10
C GLU A 9 -4.66 12.92 12.36
N THR A 10 -5.07 12.20 11.31
CA THR A 10 -5.81 10.95 11.46
C THR A 10 -4.94 9.87 12.09
N ILE A 11 -3.68 9.78 11.68
CA ILE A 11 -2.71 8.82 12.22
C ILE A 11 -2.45 9.12 13.69
N ASP A 12 -2.19 10.38 14.03
CA ASP A 12 -1.94 10.83 15.41
C ASP A 12 -3.12 10.48 16.33
N ARG A 13 -4.35 10.68 15.87
CA ARG A 13 -5.57 10.30 16.62
C ARG A 13 -5.69 8.79 16.82
N ILE A 14 -5.24 7.98 15.86
CA ILE A 14 -5.21 6.52 16.01
C ILE A 14 -4.17 6.15 17.07
N GLU A 15 -2.97 6.73 17.01
CA GLU A 15 -1.90 6.49 17.96
C GLU A 15 -2.29 6.89 19.39
N GLU A 16 -2.96 8.03 19.57
CA GLU A 16 -3.53 8.45 20.86
C GLU A 16 -4.49 7.41 21.43
N LEU A 17 -5.39 6.86 20.61
CA LEU A 17 -6.33 5.82 21.06
C LEU A 17 -5.65 4.48 21.37
N LEU A 18 -4.52 4.21 20.75
CA LEU A 18 -3.76 3.01 21.05
C LEU A 18 -3.04 3.11 22.42
N GLU A 19 -2.80 4.33 22.93
CA GLU A 19 -2.15 4.56 24.22
C GLU A 19 -0.84 3.77 24.37
N GLY A 20 -0.04 3.71 23.30
CA GLY A 20 1.21 2.96 23.26
C GLY A 20 1.06 1.45 23.07
N ARG A 21 -0.15 0.94 22.89
CA ARG A 21 -0.39 -0.48 22.58
C ARG A 21 -0.10 -0.75 21.10
N GLU A 22 0.54 -1.88 20.83
CA GLU A 22 0.74 -2.36 19.46
C GLU A 22 -0.45 -3.21 19.00
N LEU A 23 -0.72 -3.19 17.69
CA LEU A 23 -1.77 -3.99 17.07
C LEU A 23 -1.23 -5.36 16.64
N ASN A 24 -2.05 -6.40 16.78
CA ASN A 24 -1.75 -7.72 16.27
C ASN A 24 -2.18 -7.91 14.81
N VAL A 25 -3.19 -7.16 14.39
CA VAL A 25 -3.75 -7.25 13.03
C VAL A 25 -4.18 -5.86 12.57
N VAL A 26 -3.86 -5.55 11.32
CA VAL A 26 -4.43 -4.42 10.58
C VAL A 26 -5.10 -4.94 9.32
N LEU A 27 -6.37 -4.60 9.14
CA LEU A 27 -7.17 -4.94 7.98
C LEU A 27 -7.55 -3.67 7.23
N SER A 28 -7.30 -3.64 5.93
CA SER A 28 -7.65 -2.53 5.06
C SER A 28 -8.53 -3.01 3.91
N ASP A 29 -9.74 -2.50 3.85
CA ASP A 29 -10.67 -2.66 2.72
C ASP A 29 -10.87 -1.31 2.00
N ILE A 30 -9.82 -0.47 2.01
CA ILE A 30 -9.86 0.83 1.34
C ILE A 30 -10.02 0.62 -0.15
N SER A 31 -10.98 1.35 -0.73
CA SER A 31 -11.24 1.36 -2.16
C SER A 31 -11.18 2.79 -2.68
N PRO A 32 -10.62 3.04 -3.86
CA PRO A 32 -10.72 4.34 -4.48
C PRO A 32 -12.17 4.68 -4.77
N LYS A 33 -12.48 5.97 -4.83
CA LYS A 33 -13.71 6.42 -5.45
C LYS A 33 -13.60 6.14 -6.95
N LEU A 34 -14.37 5.16 -7.43
CA LEU A 34 -14.26 4.67 -8.80
C LEU A 34 -14.54 5.79 -9.80
N THR A 35 -13.59 6.02 -10.70
CA THR A 35 -13.70 6.99 -11.81
C THR A 35 -14.28 6.36 -13.07
N GLY A 36 -14.34 5.03 -13.13
CA GLY A 36 -14.70 4.24 -14.31
C GLY A 36 -13.53 4.04 -15.29
N ARG A 37 -12.36 4.59 -14.99
CA ARG A 37 -11.12 4.39 -15.75
C ARG A 37 -10.23 3.42 -14.99
N TYR A 38 -10.13 2.21 -15.51
CA TYR A 38 -9.45 1.13 -14.80
C TYR A 38 -8.02 1.47 -14.38
N ASP A 39 -7.22 2.05 -15.27
CA ASP A 39 -5.82 2.39 -14.99
C ASP A 39 -5.69 3.43 -13.87
N THR A 40 -6.58 4.41 -13.84
CA THR A 40 -6.63 5.43 -12.79
C THR A 40 -7.05 4.81 -11.46
N ASP A 41 -8.11 4.01 -11.46
CA ASP A 41 -8.65 3.37 -10.25
C ASP A 41 -7.63 2.37 -9.68
N GLN A 42 -6.91 1.66 -10.54
CA GLN A 42 -5.84 0.74 -10.15
C GLN A 42 -4.64 1.47 -9.54
N ALA A 43 -4.23 2.59 -10.12
CA ALA A 43 -3.13 3.40 -9.59
C ALA A 43 -3.45 3.93 -8.19
N ILE A 44 -4.66 4.47 -8.00
CA ILE A 44 -5.11 4.96 -6.68
C ILE A 44 -5.22 3.80 -5.68
N SER A 45 -5.70 2.62 -6.09
CA SER A 45 -5.75 1.44 -5.23
C SER A 45 -4.36 1.00 -4.77
N LEU A 46 -3.37 1.01 -5.67
CA LEU A 46 -1.97 0.70 -5.34
C LEU A 46 -1.42 1.68 -4.32
N GLU A 47 -1.66 2.97 -4.53
CA GLU A 47 -1.23 4.01 -3.62
C GLU A 47 -1.83 3.85 -2.23
N LEU A 48 -3.16 3.76 -2.13
CA LEU A 48 -3.86 3.58 -0.85
C LEU A 48 -3.37 2.34 -0.09
N SER A 49 -3.18 1.23 -0.80
CA SER A 49 -2.67 -0.01 -0.19
C SER A 49 -1.22 0.14 0.29
N THR A 50 -0.39 0.87 -0.45
CA THR A 50 1.00 1.15 -0.08
C THR A 50 1.08 2.06 1.16
N MET A 51 0.28 3.12 1.19
CA MET A 51 0.18 4.01 2.35
C MET A 51 -0.30 3.28 3.59
N THR A 52 -1.34 2.46 3.44
CA THR A 52 -1.87 1.68 4.55
C THR A 52 -0.84 0.69 5.09
N LEU A 53 0.01 0.12 4.23
CA LEU A 53 1.13 -0.72 4.66
C LEU A 53 2.12 0.08 5.51
N ASP A 54 2.50 1.30 5.10
CA ASP A 54 3.42 2.14 5.88
C ASP A 54 2.83 2.52 7.24
N VAL A 55 1.56 2.92 7.29
CA VAL A 55 0.85 3.20 8.55
C VAL A 55 0.79 1.96 9.44
N ALA A 56 0.45 0.80 8.87
CA ALA A 56 0.40 -0.46 9.62
C ALA A 56 1.76 -0.83 10.22
N MET A 57 2.87 -0.57 9.52
CA MET A 57 4.21 -0.84 10.02
C MET A 57 4.57 -0.01 11.26
N GLY A 58 3.99 1.17 11.42
CA GLY A 58 4.15 1.99 12.64
C GLY A 58 3.39 1.46 13.86
N MET A 59 2.35 0.65 13.64
CA MET A 59 1.41 0.25 14.70
C MET A 59 1.40 -1.25 15.00
N LEU A 60 1.86 -2.11 14.07
CA LEU A 60 1.85 -3.56 14.24
C LEU A 60 2.94 -4.04 15.19
N ALA A 61 2.60 -4.98 16.07
CA ALA A 61 3.57 -5.75 16.84
C ALA A 61 4.39 -6.68 15.93
N PRO A 62 5.64 -7.02 16.29
CA PRO A 62 6.35 -8.15 15.68
C PRO A 62 5.50 -9.42 15.75
N GLY A 63 5.47 -10.19 14.65
CA GLY A 63 4.58 -11.35 14.51
C GLY A 63 3.15 -11.02 14.05
N GLY A 64 2.78 -9.74 14.01
CA GLY A 64 1.46 -9.29 13.58
C GLY A 64 1.17 -9.54 12.10
N ALA A 65 -0.07 -9.29 11.69
CA ALA A 65 -0.57 -9.51 10.35
C ALA A 65 -1.16 -8.24 9.72
N PHE A 66 -0.99 -8.10 8.42
CA PHE A 66 -1.58 -7.05 7.61
C PHE A 66 -2.32 -7.65 6.41
N VAL A 67 -3.53 -7.20 6.18
CA VAL A 67 -4.31 -7.59 5.00
C VAL A 67 -4.85 -6.34 4.33
N THR A 68 -4.66 -6.24 3.03
CA THR A 68 -5.21 -5.14 2.24
C THR A 68 -5.84 -5.64 0.94
N LYS A 69 -6.97 -5.02 0.58
CA LYS A 69 -7.53 -5.16 -0.75
C LYS A 69 -6.72 -4.33 -1.74
N ILE A 70 -6.50 -4.85 -2.94
CA ILE A 70 -5.81 -4.15 -4.01
C ILE A 70 -6.38 -4.57 -5.38
N PHE A 71 -6.42 -3.64 -6.32
CA PHE A 71 -6.73 -3.96 -7.71
C PHE A 71 -5.51 -4.54 -8.41
N GLN A 72 -5.72 -5.60 -9.18
CA GLN A 72 -4.64 -6.19 -9.99
C GLN A 72 -4.20 -5.19 -11.06
N GLY A 73 -2.91 -5.14 -11.33
CA GLY A 73 -2.37 -4.27 -12.37
C GLY A 73 -0.92 -3.89 -12.16
N VAL A 74 -0.53 -2.83 -12.83
CA VAL A 74 0.86 -2.34 -12.82
C VAL A 74 1.28 -1.94 -11.41
N GLY A 75 2.49 -2.34 -11.01
CA GLY A 75 3.09 -1.96 -9.71
C GLY A 75 2.74 -2.86 -8.53
N ILE A 76 1.77 -3.79 -8.67
CA ILE A 76 1.43 -4.72 -7.57
C ILE A 76 2.63 -5.55 -7.12
N GLU A 77 3.53 -5.91 -8.03
CA GLU A 77 4.75 -6.64 -7.69
C GLU A 77 5.68 -5.81 -6.80
N GLY A 78 5.74 -4.49 -7.01
CA GLY A 78 6.47 -3.58 -6.12
C GLY A 78 5.94 -3.59 -4.70
N LEU A 79 4.61 -3.58 -4.52
CA LEU A 79 3.98 -3.69 -3.22
C LEU A 79 4.22 -5.07 -2.58
N ILE A 80 4.16 -6.16 -3.35
CA ILE A 80 4.46 -7.50 -2.88
C ILE A 80 5.92 -7.59 -2.40
N LEU A 81 6.87 -7.03 -3.13
CA LEU A 81 8.28 -6.98 -2.73
C LEU A 81 8.47 -6.17 -1.45
N ALA A 82 7.85 -4.98 -1.36
CA ALA A 82 7.89 -4.16 -0.17
C ALA A 82 7.30 -4.89 1.06
N ALA A 83 6.22 -5.64 0.88
CA ALA A 83 5.63 -6.47 1.93
C ALA A 83 6.55 -7.63 2.33
N LYS A 84 7.17 -8.34 1.37
CA LYS A 84 8.13 -9.43 1.62
C LYS A 84 9.36 -8.98 2.41
N ASP A 85 9.73 -7.72 2.30
CA ASP A 85 10.82 -7.16 3.09
C ASP A 85 10.44 -6.91 4.57
N ARG A 86 9.15 -6.92 4.89
CA ARG A 86 8.59 -6.59 6.22
C ARG A 86 7.90 -7.76 6.91
N PHE A 87 7.47 -8.77 6.16
CA PHE A 87 6.75 -9.93 6.65
C PHE A 87 7.41 -11.24 6.23
N ALA A 88 7.33 -12.26 7.08
CA ALA A 88 7.87 -13.58 6.77
C ALA A 88 7.05 -14.30 5.68
N ASN A 89 5.72 -14.10 5.68
CA ASN A 89 4.80 -14.73 4.76
C ASN A 89 3.94 -13.68 4.07
N VAL A 90 3.97 -13.66 2.74
CA VAL A 90 3.16 -12.77 1.90
C VAL A 90 2.49 -13.60 0.80
N GLN A 91 1.19 -13.54 0.72
CA GLN A 91 0.37 -14.29 -0.24
C GLN A 91 -0.68 -13.39 -0.87
N ARG A 92 -0.94 -13.60 -2.15
CA ARG A 92 -2.11 -13.06 -2.84
C ARG A 92 -3.26 -14.04 -2.69
N PHE A 93 -4.44 -13.51 -2.41
CA PHE A 93 -5.65 -14.29 -2.29
C PHE A 93 -6.76 -13.64 -3.13
N ALA A 94 -7.26 -14.39 -4.11
CA ALA A 94 -8.44 -14.01 -4.89
C ALA A 94 -9.64 -14.86 -4.38
N PRO A 95 -10.69 -14.23 -3.80
CA PRO A 95 -11.85 -14.98 -3.33
C PRO A 95 -12.56 -15.70 -4.48
N MET A 96 -12.95 -16.96 -4.27
CA MET A 96 -13.67 -17.76 -5.28
C MET A 96 -15.06 -17.19 -5.62
N ALA A 97 -15.63 -16.36 -4.75
CA ALA A 97 -16.92 -15.70 -4.94
C ALA A 97 -16.82 -14.42 -5.80
N SER A 98 -15.61 -13.99 -6.19
CA SER A 98 -15.45 -12.89 -7.11
C SER A 98 -16.05 -13.29 -8.45
N ARG A 99 -17.05 -12.52 -8.93
CA ARG A 99 -17.55 -12.68 -10.30
C ARG A 99 -16.36 -12.57 -11.25
N ASN A 100 -16.36 -13.32 -12.35
CA ASN A 100 -15.26 -13.42 -13.34
C ASN A 100 -14.70 -12.10 -13.89
N ALA A 101 -15.22 -10.96 -13.45
CA ALA A 101 -14.81 -9.61 -13.83
C ALA A 101 -14.17 -8.80 -12.69
N SER A 102 -14.01 -9.37 -11.49
CA SER A 102 -13.43 -8.61 -10.38
C SER A 102 -11.90 -8.57 -10.51
N SER A 103 -11.38 -7.35 -10.66
CA SER A 103 -9.95 -7.07 -10.61
C SER A 103 -9.39 -7.02 -9.18
N GLU A 104 -10.25 -7.20 -8.19
CA GLU A 104 -9.90 -7.13 -6.78
C GLU A 104 -9.20 -8.40 -6.30
N THR A 105 -8.16 -8.23 -5.53
CA THR A 105 -7.45 -9.31 -4.83
C THR A 105 -7.05 -8.81 -3.44
N TYR A 106 -6.68 -9.74 -2.57
CA TYR A 106 -6.16 -9.41 -1.24
C TYR A 106 -4.70 -9.75 -1.15
N LEU A 107 -3.92 -8.87 -0.55
CA LEU A 107 -2.56 -9.15 -0.12
C LEU A 107 -2.61 -9.50 1.38
N VAL A 108 -2.23 -10.74 1.70
CA VAL A 108 -2.23 -11.28 3.07
C VAL A 108 -0.79 -11.42 3.53
N CYS A 109 -0.41 -10.62 4.52
CA CYS A 109 0.94 -10.57 5.08
C CYS A 109 0.89 -11.04 6.53
N ARG A 110 1.69 -12.04 6.88
CA ARG A 110 1.74 -12.62 8.23
C ARG A 110 3.16 -12.62 8.78
N ASN A 111 3.25 -12.62 10.08
CA ASN A 111 4.50 -12.64 10.82
C ASN A 111 5.38 -11.42 10.47
N ARG A 112 4.92 -10.23 10.90
CA ARG A 112 5.73 -9.01 10.81
C ARG A 112 7.12 -9.26 11.40
N LEU A 113 8.15 -8.99 10.64
CA LEU A 113 9.54 -9.08 11.09
C LEU A 113 9.84 -7.98 12.11
N PRO A 114 10.64 -8.25 13.17
CA PRO A 114 11.05 -7.23 14.12
C PRO A 114 11.76 -6.04 13.46
N LYS A 115 12.48 -6.31 12.40
CA LYS A 115 13.13 -5.29 11.53
C LYS A 115 12.94 -5.68 10.07
N PRO A 116 12.72 -4.71 9.16
CA PRO A 116 12.72 -4.97 7.74
C PRO A 116 14.02 -5.62 7.26
N ARG A 117 13.96 -6.38 6.17
CA ARG A 117 15.15 -6.95 5.51
C ARG A 117 16.14 -5.84 5.16
N LYS A 118 17.42 -6.19 5.04
CA LYS A 118 18.52 -5.21 4.90
C LYS A 118 18.30 -4.16 3.80
N GLY A 119 17.73 -4.54 2.65
CA GLY A 119 17.46 -3.64 1.53
C GLY A 119 16.34 -2.61 1.75
N ALA A 120 15.48 -2.87 2.74
CA ALA A 120 14.32 -2.03 3.05
C ALA A 120 14.46 -1.22 4.35
N ARG A 121 15.57 -1.39 5.08
CA ARG A 121 15.79 -0.65 6.32
C ARG A 121 15.87 0.85 6.06
N GLY A 122 15.12 1.62 6.85
CA GLY A 122 15.04 3.09 6.71
C GLY A 122 14.28 3.57 5.48
N LYS A 123 13.59 2.68 4.75
CA LYS A 123 12.78 3.02 3.58
C LYS A 123 11.31 2.74 3.87
N SER A 124 10.44 3.64 3.40
CA SER A 124 9.00 3.38 3.38
C SER A 124 8.65 2.37 2.28
N ALA A 125 7.51 1.70 2.41
CA ALA A 125 6.96 0.88 1.32
C ALA A 125 6.67 1.75 0.10
N TYR A 126 6.20 2.97 0.31
CA TYR A 126 5.95 3.95 -0.73
C TYR A 126 7.20 4.19 -1.59
N SER A 127 8.34 4.50 -0.97
CA SER A 127 9.59 4.74 -1.71
C SER A 127 10.08 3.51 -2.48
N GLN A 128 9.82 2.30 -1.97
CA GLN A 128 10.18 1.06 -2.66
C GLN A 128 9.28 0.80 -3.87
N VAL A 129 7.97 1.02 -3.73
CA VAL A 129 7.00 0.87 -4.84
C VAL A 129 7.29 1.90 -5.93
N LEU A 130 7.53 3.15 -5.55
CA LEU A 130 7.88 4.21 -6.48
C LEU A 130 9.14 3.88 -7.30
N LYS A 131 10.18 3.41 -6.63
CA LYS A 131 11.41 2.95 -7.29
C LYS A 131 11.13 1.80 -8.26
N HIS A 132 10.33 0.80 -7.84
CA HIS A 132 9.95 -0.31 -8.70
C HIS A 132 9.21 0.15 -9.96
N LEU A 133 8.26 1.07 -9.82
CA LEU A 133 7.52 1.65 -10.95
C LEU A 133 8.47 2.32 -11.94
N THR A 134 9.41 3.11 -11.46
CA THR A 134 10.44 3.74 -12.30
C THR A 134 11.31 2.71 -13.04
N GLU A 135 11.73 1.63 -12.35
CA GLU A 135 12.55 0.56 -12.93
C GLU A 135 11.81 -0.23 -14.03
N VAL A 136 10.49 -0.39 -13.92
CA VAL A 136 9.67 -1.05 -14.95
C VAL A 136 9.18 -0.10 -16.03
N GLY A 137 9.68 1.14 -16.05
CA GLY A 137 9.39 2.12 -17.09
C GLY A 137 8.04 2.80 -16.99
N VAL A 138 7.46 2.84 -15.80
CA VAL A 138 6.22 3.58 -15.53
C VAL A 138 6.57 5.02 -15.13
N ASN A 139 5.97 6.00 -15.82
CA ASN A 139 6.08 7.39 -15.39
C ASN A 139 5.13 7.61 -14.20
N VAL A 140 5.68 8.14 -13.12
CA VAL A 140 4.93 8.60 -11.96
C VAL A 140 4.97 10.13 -12.00
N GLU A 141 3.83 10.76 -12.22
CA GLU A 141 3.73 12.21 -12.10
C GLU A 141 3.65 12.54 -10.60
N GLU A 142 4.71 13.18 -10.08
CA GLU A 142 4.69 13.78 -8.75
C GLU A 142 3.92 15.10 -8.84
N ASP A 143 2.98 15.30 -7.94
CA ASP A 143 2.23 16.54 -7.84
C ASP A 143 3.04 17.52 -6.97
N ASP A 144 3.75 18.44 -7.62
CA ASP A 144 4.62 19.44 -6.96
C ASP A 144 3.88 20.41 -6.02
N ASP A 145 2.54 20.39 -6.02
CA ASP A 145 1.72 21.38 -5.30
C ASP A 145 1.27 20.96 -3.88
N LYS A 146 1.70 19.82 -3.37
CA LYS A 146 1.38 19.40 -2.00
C LYS A 146 2.62 19.32 -1.13
N GLN A 147 2.93 20.43 -0.49
CA GLN A 147 3.60 20.41 0.81
C GLN A 147 2.72 19.61 1.78
N GLU A 148 3.34 18.58 2.38
CA GLU A 148 2.80 17.70 3.40
C GLU A 148 2.00 16.48 2.89
N ILE A 149 2.73 15.35 2.94
CA ILE A 149 2.26 13.96 3.01
C ILE A 149 1.65 13.39 1.73
N VAL A 150 2.47 12.52 1.12
CA VAL A 150 2.07 11.47 0.18
C VAL A 150 1.26 11.99 -1.01
N SER A 151 1.95 12.70 -1.88
CA SER A 151 1.45 12.97 -3.23
C SER A 151 1.41 11.67 -4.02
N GLY A 152 0.26 11.41 -4.61
CA GLY A 152 -0.15 10.16 -5.15
C GLY A 152 0.46 9.71 -6.46
N PHE A 153 0.37 8.42 -6.70
CA PHE A 153 0.54 7.80 -8.03
C PHE A 153 -0.60 8.22 -8.98
N ARG A 154 -0.76 9.51 -9.26
CA ARG A 154 -1.95 10.01 -9.95
C ARG A 154 -2.10 9.55 -11.40
N ARG A 155 -1.00 9.14 -12.03
CA ARG A 155 -1.03 8.58 -13.38
C ARG A 155 0.11 7.59 -13.58
N LEU A 156 -0.25 6.33 -13.78
CA LEU A 156 0.68 5.30 -14.19
C LEU A 156 0.51 5.11 -15.70
N THR A 157 1.40 5.69 -16.50
CA THR A 157 1.46 5.44 -17.94
C THR A 157 2.76 4.72 -18.27
N LYS A 158 2.69 3.66 -19.08
CA LYS A 158 3.91 3.09 -19.67
C LYS A 158 4.56 4.15 -20.55
N LYS A 159 5.90 4.25 -20.47
CA LYS A 159 6.65 4.98 -21.50
C LYS A 159 6.36 4.32 -22.83
N GLU A 160 5.87 5.12 -23.80
CA GLU A 160 5.89 4.70 -25.18
C GLU A 160 7.37 4.55 -25.56
N GLU A 161 7.76 3.36 -26.03
CA GLU A 161 9.08 3.13 -26.60
C GLU A 161 9.16 3.99 -27.87
N GLU A 162 10.02 5.02 -27.86
CA GLU A 162 10.46 5.70 -29.07
C GLU A 162 11.45 4.82 -29.84
#